data_396e9a511ac1dd226fb95a150f2eb42e
#
_entry.id   396e9a511ac1dd226fb95a150f2eb42e
#
_cell.length_a   1.000
_cell.length_b   1.000
_cell.length_c   1.000
_cell.angle_alpha   90.00
_cell.angle_beta   90.00
_cell.angle_gamma   90.00
#
_symmetry.space_group_name_H-M   'P 1'
#
loop_
_entity.id
_entity.type
_entity.pdbx_description
1 polymer ?
#
loop_
_entity_poly.entity_id
_entity_poly.type
_entity_poly.pdbx_seq_one_letter_code
_entity_poly.pdbx_strand_id
1 'polypeptide(L)'
;MNSNILIGIPIKSLDNPMSRLSESISLLDRKKIQLNLIKNTVNSFKNENIEIYLISNDLEIVKLANQIEVSTFNSKSNGLNGEVKEFIQLANKFSSWAICHADLPYLNKYNISVFLQEIENNQIVISKSSDNGTPLIGGNVFFENFKYGENSFKKHIIEFEKLNLNYKQVFNLSLIHISEPTRQSK
;
A
#
# COMPACT_ATOMS: atom_id res chain seq x y z
N MET A 1 25.46 2.43 8.93
CA MET A 1 25.01 1.96 7.60
C MET A 1 23.76 2.75 7.29
N ASN A 2 23.72 3.48 6.17
CA ASN A 2 22.46 4.14 5.79
C ASN A 2 21.46 3.05 5.46
N SER A 3 20.36 2.98 6.21
CA SER A 3 19.27 2.05 5.93
C SER A 3 18.64 2.43 4.60
N ASN A 4 18.62 1.50 3.66
CA ASN A 4 17.97 1.70 2.36
C ASN A 4 16.64 0.92 2.38
N ILE A 5 15.54 1.63 2.22
CA ILE A 5 14.19 1.08 2.37
C ILE A 5 13.51 1.00 1.01
N LEU A 6 12.94 -0.15 0.69
CA LEU A 6 12.13 -0.37 -0.51
C LEU A 6 10.65 -0.17 -0.21
N ILE A 7 9.98 0.72 -0.95
CA ILE A 7 8.53 0.93 -0.84
C ILE A 7 7.84 0.54 -2.15
N GLY A 8 6.90 -0.38 -2.08
CA GLY A 8 6.01 -0.74 -3.17
C GLY A 8 4.59 -0.19 -2.95
N ILE A 9 4.05 0.49 -3.94
CA ILE A 9 2.70 1.05 -3.91
C ILE A 9 1.91 0.41 -5.06
N PRO A 10 1.13 -0.66 -4.81
CA PRO A 10 0.34 -1.30 -5.85
C PRO A 10 -0.83 -0.41 -6.27
N ILE A 11 -0.94 -0.19 -7.57
CA ILE A 11 -1.98 0.65 -8.17
C ILE A 11 -2.74 -0.17 -9.21
N LYS A 12 -4.04 -0.33 -9.00
CA LYS A 12 -4.94 -0.89 -10.01
C LYS A 12 -5.06 0.04 -11.22
N SER A 13 -5.48 -0.53 -12.37
CA SER A 13 -5.76 0.26 -13.57
C SER A 13 -6.72 1.42 -13.28
N LEU A 14 -6.47 2.55 -13.93
CA LEU A 14 -7.33 3.74 -13.90
C LEU A 14 -8.57 3.61 -14.81
N ASP A 15 -8.81 2.47 -15.46
CA ASP A 15 -10.01 2.26 -16.27
C ASP A 15 -11.30 2.37 -15.44
N ASN A 16 -11.28 1.85 -14.21
CA ASN A 16 -12.39 1.97 -13.28
C ASN A 16 -11.90 2.11 -11.83
N PRO A 17 -11.21 3.21 -11.48
CA PRO A 17 -10.69 3.43 -10.15
C PRO A 17 -11.84 3.61 -9.16
N MET A 18 -11.66 3.17 -7.91
CA MET A 18 -12.62 3.37 -6.84
C MET A 18 -14.06 2.97 -7.25
N SER A 19 -14.21 1.79 -7.86
CA SER A 19 -15.47 1.31 -8.46
C SER A 19 -16.69 1.36 -7.51
N ARG A 20 -16.46 1.23 -6.19
CA ARG A 20 -17.51 1.36 -5.17
C ARG A 20 -18.17 2.75 -5.15
N LEU A 21 -17.53 3.78 -5.71
CA LEU A 21 -18.04 5.14 -5.79
C LEU A 21 -18.68 5.47 -7.15
N SER A 22 -18.81 4.49 -8.05
CA SER A 22 -19.26 4.72 -9.43
C SER A 22 -20.70 5.25 -9.54
N GLU A 23 -21.55 4.96 -8.57
CA GLU A 23 -22.92 5.47 -8.54
C GLU A 23 -23.02 6.95 -8.11
N SER A 24 -22.03 7.44 -7.37
CA SER A 24 -22.07 8.78 -6.76
C SER A 24 -21.05 9.76 -7.37
N ILE A 25 -20.00 9.26 -8.01
CA ILE A 25 -18.89 10.09 -8.49
C ILE A 25 -18.54 9.69 -9.92
N SER A 26 -18.38 10.71 -10.80
CA SER A 26 -18.00 10.50 -12.20
C SER A 26 -16.67 9.78 -12.35
N LEU A 27 -16.47 9.03 -13.44
CA LEU A 27 -15.19 8.36 -13.72
C LEU A 27 -14.01 9.35 -13.72
N LEU A 28 -14.22 10.55 -14.29
CA LEU A 28 -13.18 11.58 -14.34
C LEU A 28 -12.76 12.06 -12.97
N ASP A 29 -13.72 12.29 -12.07
CA ASP A 29 -13.43 12.74 -10.71
C ASP A 29 -12.81 11.63 -9.87
N ARG A 30 -13.26 10.36 -10.03
CA ARG A 30 -12.63 9.21 -9.40
C ARG A 30 -11.17 9.04 -9.83
N LYS A 31 -10.85 9.23 -11.12
CA LYS A 31 -9.47 9.27 -11.62
C LYS A 31 -8.65 10.37 -10.95
N LYS A 32 -9.18 11.60 -10.89
CA LYS A 32 -8.50 12.73 -10.22
C LYS A 32 -8.23 12.45 -8.76
N ILE A 33 -9.22 11.92 -8.03
CA ILE A 33 -9.07 11.55 -6.62
C ILE A 33 -7.97 10.50 -6.46
N GLN A 34 -8.01 9.43 -7.26
CA GLN A 34 -7.00 8.35 -7.21
C GLN A 34 -5.58 8.88 -7.47
N LEU A 35 -5.40 9.71 -8.51
CA LEU A 35 -4.11 10.31 -8.84
C LEU A 35 -3.59 11.21 -7.70
N ASN A 36 -4.47 11.98 -7.04
CA ASN A 36 -4.09 12.80 -5.90
C ASN A 36 -3.69 11.95 -4.68
N LEU A 37 -4.41 10.86 -4.41
CA LEU A 37 -4.07 9.93 -3.33
C LEU A 37 -2.72 9.27 -3.56
N ILE A 38 -2.42 8.83 -4.78
CA ILE A 38 -1.10 8.30 -5.16
C ILE A 38 0.00 9.33 -4.87
N LYS A 39 -0.17 10.57 -5.34
CA LYS A 39 0.80 11.66 -5.10
C LYS A 39 1.01 11.91 -3.60
N ASN A 40 -0.07 11.96 -2.81
CA ASN A 40 0.00 12.17 -1.37
C ASN A 40 0.74 11.02 -0.66
N THR A 41 0.44 9.78 -1.05
CA THR A 41 1.11 8.59 -0.50
C THR A 41 2.61 8.64 -0.82
N VAL A 42 2.99 8.86 -2.07
CA VAL A 42 4.39 9.00 -2.48
C VAL A 42 5.10 10.11 -1.69
N ASN A 43 4.50 11.30 -1.62
CA ASN A 43 5.07 12.44 -0.91
C ASN A 43 5.26 12.19 0.61
N SER A 44 4.43 11.31 1.19
CA SER A 44 4.54 10.93 2.61
C SER A 44 5.77 10.05 2.87
N PHE A 45 6.23 9.29 1.85
CA PHE A 45 7.41 8.43 1.94
C PHE A 45 8.71 9.09 1.42
N LYS A 46 8.64 10.19 0.67
CA LYS A 46 9.83 10.80 0.06
C LYS A 46 10.91 11.15 1.10
N ASN A 47 12.05 10.46 1.01
CA ASN A 47 13.25 10.64 1.82
C ASN A 47 14.45 10.12 1.01
N GLU A 48 15.67 10.61 1.29
CA GLU A 48 16.92 10.26 0.59
C GLU A 48 17.27 8.76 0.64
N ASN A 49 16.84 8.06 1.69
CA ASN A 49 17.14 6.64 1.89
C ASN A 49 15.99 5.70 1.49
N ILE A 50 15.01 6.18 0.74
CA ILE A 50 13.81 5.41 0.36
C ILE A 50 13.70 5.33 -1.15
N GLU A 51 13.66 4.11 -1.68
CA GLU A 51 13.32 3.86 -3.07
C GLU A 51 11.82 3.50 -3.19
N ILE A 52 11.08 4.30 -3.97
CA ILE A 52 9.63 4.15 -4.13
C ILE A 52 9.32 3.65 -5.54
N TYR A 53 8.49 2.61 -5.60
CA TYR A 53 7.97 2.06 -6.84
C TYR A 53 6.44 2.07 -6.85
N LEU A 54 5.86 2.55 -7.94
CA LEU A 54 4.46 2.27 -8.26
C LEU A 54 4.39 0.92 -8.98
N ILE A 55 3.69 -0.05 -8.39
CA ILE A 55 3.50 -1.38 -8.98
C ILE A 55 2.27 -1.31 -9.88
N SER A 56 2.47 -1.19 -11.18
CA SER A 56 1.38 -1.07 -12.16
C SER A 56 1.88 -1.26 -13.59
N ASN A 57 1.02 -1.84 -14.42
CA ASN A 57 1.21 -1.93 -15.88
C ASN A 57 0.39 -0.85 -16.64
N ASP A 58 -0.31 0.04 -15.94
CA ASP A 58 -1.12 1.09 -16.53
C ASP A 58 -0.24 2.25 -17.04
N LEU A 59 -0.37 2.60 -18.32
CA LEU A 59 0.44 3.66 -18.94
C LEU A 59 0.20 5.06 -18.34
N GLU A 60 -0.99 5.34 -17.83
CA GLU A 60 -1.27 6.61 -17.15
C GLU A 60 -0.50 6.67 -15.81
N ILE A 61 -0.37 5.53 -15.11
CA ILE A 61 0.42 5.44 -13.87
C ILE A 61 1.92 5.57 -14.18
N VAL A 62 2.41 4.96 -15.26
CA VAL A 62 3.81 5.14 -15.69
C VAL A 62 4.12 6.61 -15.99
N LYS A 63 3.22 7.32 -16.70
CA LYS A 63 3.37 8.76 -16.92
C LYS A 63 3.37 9.56 -15.62
N LEU A 64 2.48 9.22 -14.69
CA LEU A 64 2.44 9.85 -13.38
C LEU A 64 3.75 9.64 -12.62
N ALA A 65 4.26 8.41 -12.57
CA ALA A 65 5.50 8.07 -11.88
C ALA A 65 6.67 8.95 -12.38
N ASN A 66 6.81 9.11 -13.70
CA ASN A 66 7.80 10.00 -14.30
C ASN A 66 7.61 11.47 -13.85
N GLN A 67 6.37 11.96 -13.77
CA GLN A 67 6.08 13.34 -13.34
C GLN A 67 6.42 13.60 -11.87
N ILE A 68 6.30 12.58 -11.02
CA ILE A 68 6.58 12.68 -9.58
C ILE A 68 7.94 12.09 -9.19
N GLU A 69 8.76 11.74 -10.19
CA GLU A 69 10.13 11.26 -10.03
C GLU A 69 10.24 10.01 -9.12
N VAL A 70 9.43 8.99 -9.41
CA VAL A 70 9.51 7.67 -8.79
C VAL A 70 9.55 6.59 -9.86
N SER A 71 10.04 5.41 -9.47
CA SER A 71 10.14 4.26 -10.39
C SER A 71 8.80 3.56 -10.58
N THR A 72 8.68 2.78 -11.63
CA THR A 72 7.57 1.83 -11.84
C THR A 72 8.08 0.41 -11.85
N PHE A 73 7.28 -0.51 -11.36
CA PHE A 73 7.51 -1.95 -11.46
C PHE A 73 6.39 -2.58 -12.28
N ASN A 74 6.75 -3.10 -13.45
CA ASN A 74 5.83 -3.79 -14.35
C ASN A 74 5.87 -5.29 -14.05
N SER A 75 4.85 -5.78 -13.33
CA SER A 75 4.73 -7.19 -13.01
C SER A 75 4.28 -8.01 -14.22
N LYS A 76 4.80 -9.23 -14.34
CA LYS A 76 4.32 -10.26 -15.27
C LYS A 76 3.21 -11.11 -14.65
N SER A 77 3.07 -11.05 -13.34
CA SER A 77 2.04 -11.75 -12.58
C SER A 77 0.70 -11.03 -12.66
N ASN A 78 -0.39 -11.78 -12.53
CA ASN A 78 -1.73 -11.24 -12.51
C ASN A 78 -2.26 -11.15 -11.08
N GLY A 79 -2.88 -10.01 -10.77
CA GLY A 79 -3.54 -9.74 -9.49
C GLY A 79 -2.58 -9.37 -8.36
N LEU A 80 -3.13 -8.64 -7.40
CA LEU A 80 -2.37 -7.96 -6.34
C LEU A 80 -1.37 -8.86 -5.60
N ASN A 81 -1.78 -10.09 -5.23
CA ASN A 81 -0.88 -11.00 -4.51
C ASN A 81 0.32 -11.44 -5.36
N GLY A 82 0.10 -11.73 -6.64
CA GLY A 82 1.15 -12.11 -7.58
C GLY A 82 2.10 -10.96 -7.88
N GLU A 83 1.55 -9.78 -8.15
CA GLU A 83 2.31 -8.56 -8.44
C GLU A 83 3.22 -8.17 -7.28
N VAL A 84 2.67 -8.16 -6.05
CA VAL A 84 3.45 -7.85 -4.84
C VAL A 84 4.48 -8.94 -4.55
N LYS A 85 4.15 -10.22 -4.75
CA LYS A 85 5.10 -11.31 -4.59
C LYS A 85 6.29 -11.19 -5.56
N GLU A 86 6.04 -10.80 -6.81
CA GLU A 86 7.11 -10.58 -7.79
C GLU A 86 7.95 -9.35 -7.42
N PHE A 87 7.30 -8.24 -7.04
CA PHE A 87 7.98 -7.02 -6.64
C PHE A 87 8.90 -7.21 -5.43
N ILE A 88 8.44 -7.93 -4.39
CA ILE A 88 9.18 -8.08 -3.14
C ILE A 88 10.51 -8.81 -3.30
N GLN A 89 10.74 -9.49 -4.42
CA GLN A 89 12.05 -10.11 -4.71
C GLN A 89 13.18 -9.05 -4.79
N LEU A 90 12.84 -7.79 -5.05
CA LEU A 90 13.79 -6.68 -5.00
C LEU A 90 14.27 -6.41 -3.56
N ALA A 91 13.47 -6.74 -2.54
CA ALA A 91 13.75 -6.42 -1.14
C ALA A 91 15.06 -7.06 -0.61
N ASN A 92 15.55 -8.12 -1.26
CA ASN A 92 16.83 -8.74 -0.90
C ASN A 92 18.05 -7.79 -1.00
N LYS A 93 17.89 -6.63 -1.63
CA LYS A 93 18.95 -5.59 -1.78
C LYS A 93 18.80 -4.45 -0.77
N PHE A 94 17.76 -4.48 0.06
CA PHE A 94 17.40 -3.41 0.99
C PHE A 94 17.45 -3.91 2.43
N SER A 95 17.64 -2.98 3.38
CA SER A 95 17.63 -3.31 4.81
C SER A 95 16.21 -3.53 5.33
N SER A 96 15.23 -2.89 4.72
CA SER A 96 13.82 -2.99 5.08
C SER A 96 12.93 -2.74 3.85
N TRP A 97 11.70 -3.15 3.94
CA TRP A 97 10.73 -3.00 2.86
C TRP A 97 9.34 -2.67 3.40
N ALA A 98 8.49 -2.10 2.54
CA ALA A 98 7.06 -1.99 2.82
C ALA A 98 6.22 -2.02 1.54
N ILE A 99 4.97 -2.47 1.71
CA ILE A 99 3.89 -2.37 0.73
C ILE A 99 2.81 -1.48 1.34
N CYS A 100 2.45 -0.41 0.62
CA CYS A 100 1.46 0.57 1.05
C CYS A 100 0.39 0.75 -0.02
N HIS A 101 -0.88 0.63 0.34
CA HIS A 101 -1.97 0.99 -0.56
C HIS A 101 -2.06 2.50 -0.75
N ALA A 102 -2.43 2.96 -1.96
CA ALA A 102 -2.48 4.38 -2.30
C ALA A 102 -3.80 5.07 -1.92
N ASP A 103 -4.79 4.32 -1.45
CA ASP A 103 -6.14 4.82 -1.14
C ASP A 103 -6.34 5.14 0.36
N LEU A 104 -5.30 5.65 1.00
CA LEU A 104 -5.25 5.98 2.43
C LEU A 104 -5.32 7.50 2.65
N PRO A 105 -6.51 8.09 2.76
CA PRO A 105 -6.68 9.56 2.83
C PRO A 105 -6.10 10.18 4.10
N TYR A 106 -5.99 9.40 5.17
CA TYR A 106 -5.47 9.86 6.46
C TYR A 106 -4.00 9.52 6.69
N LEU A 107 -3.34 8.96 5.67
CA LEU A 107 -1.91 8.72 5.73
C LEU A 107 -1.16 10.06 5.74
N ASN A 108 -0.36 10.28 6.76
CA ASN A 108 0.41 11.51 6.91
C ASN A 108 1.86 11.21 7.26
N LYS A 109 2.72 12.23 7.16
CA LYS A 109 4.16 12.09 7.41
C LYS A 109 4.50 11.56 8.80
N TYR A 110 3.72 11.91 9.82
CA TYR A 110 3.95 11.42 11.18
C TYR A 110 3.70 9.90 11.28
N ASN A 111 2.56 9.43 10.76
CA ASN A 111 2.26 8.00 10.74
C ASN A 111 3.33 7.22 9.97
N ILE A 112 3.78 7.76 8.83
CA ILE A 112 4.84 7.14 8.04
C ILE A 112 6.18 7.13 8.79
N SER A 113 6.58 8.22 9.45
CA SER A 113 7.84 8.23 10.19
C SER A 113 7.86 7.21 11.32
N VAL A 114 6.76 7.05 12.05
CA VAL A 114 6.59 6.00 13.08
C VAL A 114 6.68 4.61 12.44
N PHE A 115 5.98 4.39 11.33
CA PHE A 115 6.01 3.10 10.62
C PHE A 115 7.40 2.75 10.12
N LEU A 116 8.12 3.69 9.50
CA LEU A 116 9.47 3.50 8.99
C LEU A 116 10.46 3.13 10.11
N GLN A 117 10.37 3.81 11.26
CA GLN A 117 11.16 3.46 12.43
C GLN A 117 10.85 2.05 12.92
N GLU A 118 9.59 1.63 12.88
CA GLU A 118 9.20 0.30 13.34
C GLU A 118 9.67 -0.81 12.41
N ILE A 119 9.62 -0.64 11.07
CA ILE A 119 10.07 -1.68 10.14
C ILE A 119 11.58 -1.93 10.17
N GLU A 120 12.37 -0.95 10.62
CA GLU A 120 13.81 -1.16 10.82
C GLU A 120 14.11 -2.04 12.03
N ASN A 121 13.23 -2.05 13.03
CA ASN A 121 13.44 -2.71 14.33
C ASN A 121 12.61 -4.00 14.53
N ASN A 122 11.70 -4.31 13.62
CA ASN A 122 10.82 -5.47 13.74
C ASN A 122 10.86 -6.36 12.49
N GLN A 123 10.71 -7.67 12.68
CA GLN A 123 10.66 -8.62 11.58
C GLN A 123 9.53 -8.26 10.61
N ILE A 124 8.32 -8.09 11.14
CA ILE A 124 7.15 -7.64 10.38
C ILE A 124 6.42 -6.55 11.18
N VAL A 125 5.97 -5.53 10.47
CA VAL A 125 5.07 -4.48 10.98
C VAL A 125 3.85 -4.44 10.08
N ILE A 126 2.66 -4.42 10.67
CA ILE A 126 1.41 -4.47 9.92
C ILE A 126 0.38 -3.49 10.50
N SER A 127 -0.38 -2.83 9.64
CA SER A 127 -1.55 -2.05 10.04
C SER A 127 -2.84 -2.74 9.62
N LYS A 128 -3.93 -2.44 10.35
CA LYS A 128 -5.26 -2.97 10.10
C LYS A 128 -6.18 -1.83 9.65
N SER A 129 -7.02 -2.07 8.65
CA SER A 129 -8.12 -1.17 8.29
C SER A 129 -9.44 -1.56 8.95
N SER A 130 -10.43 -0.65 8.93
CA SER A 130 -11.75 -0.88 9.52
C SER A 130 -12.51 -2.06 8.89
N ASP A 131 -12.23 -2.38 7.63
CA ASP A 131 -12.79 -3.52 6.90
C ASP A 131 -11.97 -4.82 7.04
N ASN A 132 -11.08 -4.90 8.03
CA ASN A 132 -10.16 -6.01 8.26
C ASN A 132 -9.14 -6.23 7.12
N GLY A 133 -8.86 -5.20 6.33
CA GLY A 133 -7.82 -5.19 5.31
C GLY A 133 -6.42 -4.96 5.88
N THR A 134 -5.42 -5.01 4.99
CA THR A 134 -4.00 -4.74 5.29
C THR A 134 -3.53 -3.57 4.42
N PRO A 135 -3.75 -2.33 4.83
CA PRO A 135 -3.38 -1.16 4.03
C PRO A 135 -1.87 -0.90 4.00
N LEU A 136 -1.15 -1.34 5.02
CA LEU A 136 0.29 -1.12 5.16
C LEU A 136 0.93 -2.32 5.86
N ILE A 137 1.99 -2.86 5.27
CA ILE A 137 2.78 -3.97 5.79
C ILE A 137 4.24 -3.77 5.38
N GLY A 138 5.18 -4.10 6.25
CA GLY A 138 6.61 -4.03 5.97
C GLY A 138 7.43 -4.74 7.02
N GLY A 139 8.76 -4.63 6.95
CA GLY A 139 9.65 -5.23 7.93
C GLY A 139 11.10 -5.30 7.46
N ASN A 140 11.96 -5.89 8.29
CA ASN A 140 13.37 -6.14 8.00
C ASN A 140 13.69 -7.61 7.68
N VAL A 141 12.67 -8.46 7.66
CA VAL A 141 12.77 -9.86 7.24
C VAL A 141 11.98 -10.08 5.96
N PHE A 142 12.55 -10.81 5.01
CA PHE A 142 11.89 -11.13 3.75
C PHE A 142 10.59 -11.91 3.98
N PHE A 143 9.51 -11.47 3.31
CA PHE A 143 8.21 -12.10 3.35
C PHE A 143 7.53 -12.03 1.98
N GLU A 144 7.05 -13.16 1.45
CA GLU A 144 6.43 -13.23 0.13
C GLU A 144 5.02 -13.85 0.11
N ASN A 145 4.54 -14.36 1.24
CA ASN A 145 3.26 -15.07 1.32
C ASN A 145 2.07 -14.11 1.51
N PHE A 146 2.00 -13.06 0.68
CA PHE A 146 0.91 -12.09 0.75
C PHE A 146 -0.46 -12.71 0.53
N LYS A 147 -1.46 -12.24 1.27
CA LYS A 147 -2.85 -12.72 1.30
C LYS A 147 -3.84 -11.56 1.22
N TYR A 148 -3.62 -10.63 0.29
CA TYR A 148 -4.57 -9.54 0.05
C TYR A 148 -5.93 -10.06 -0.40
N GLY A 149 -6.97 -9.27 -0.16
CA GLY A 149 -8.36 -9.57 -0.40
C GLY A 149 -9.17 -9.51 0.89
N GLU A 150 -10.34 -10.12 0.91
CA GLU A 150 -11.22 -10.10 2.07
C GLU A 150 -10.54 -10.66 3.32
N ASN A 151 -10.68 -9.94 4.47
CA ASN A 151 -10.07 -10.28 5.75
C ASN A 151 -8.54 -10.49 5.67
N SER A 152 -7.85 -9.72 4.80
CA SER A 152 -6.42 -9.90 4.54
C SER A 152 -5.56 -9.76 5.79
N PHE A 153 -5.93 -8.88 6.74
CA PHE A 153 -5.20 -8.74 8.00
C PHE A 153 -5.08 -10.08 8.75
N LYS A 154 -6.21 -10.74 8.99
CA LYS A 154 -6.22 -12.04 9.68
C LYS A 154 -5.44 -13.11 8.90
N LYS A 155 -5.56 -13.11 7.57
CA LYS A 155 -4.84 -14.07 6.72
C LYS A 155 -3.33 -13.86 6.78
N HIS A 156 -2.84 -12.60 6.83
CA HIS A 156 -1.43 -12.31 7.01
C HIS A 156 -0.93 -12.78 8.38
N ILE A 157 -1.68 -12.54 9.47
CA ILE A 157 -1.30 -13.02 10.81
C ILE A 157 -1.12 -14.54 10.81
N ILE A 158 -2.03 -15.29 10.21
CA ILE A 158 -1.92 -16.76 10.10
C ILE A 158 -0.65 -17.16 9.34
N GLU A 159 -0.27 -16.44 8.28
CA GLU A 159 0.98 -16.73 7.55
C GLU A 159 2.22 -16.39 8.40
N PHE A 160 2.20 -15.33 9.21
CA PHE A 160 3.31 -15.02 10.13
C PHE A 160 3.49 -16.11 11.18
N GLU A 161 2.39 -16.59 11.77
CA GLU A 161 2.40 -17.70 12.76
C GLU A 161 2.97 -18.98 12.14
N LYS A 162 2.57 -19.35 10.91
CA LYS A 162 3.10 -20.53 10.18
C LYS A 162 4.61 -20.45 9.94
N LEU A 163 5.13 -19.23 9.73
CA LEU A 163 6.54 -18.97 9.44
C LEU A 163 7.35 -18.64 10.70
N ASN A 164 6.74 -18.67 11.89
CA ASN A 164 7.34 -18.25 13.17
C ASN A 164 7.93 -16.82 13.10
N LEU A 165 7.27 -15.90 12.39
CA LEU A 165 7.65 -14.51 12.30
C LEU A 165 7.00 -13.69 13.40
N ASN A 166 7.80 -12.94 14.14
CA ASN A 166 7.29 -11.95 15.07
C ASN A 166 6.75 -10.73 14.31
N TYR A 167 5.58 -10.25 14.72
CA TYR A 167 5.00 -9.07 14.11
C TYR A 167 4.55 -8.03 15.14
N LYS A 168 4.58 -6.77 14.73
CA LYS A 168 4.06 -5.64 15.49
C LYS A 168 2.89 -5.03 14.75
N GLN A 169 1.74 -4.94 15.39
CA GLN A 169 0.63 -4.16 14.86
C GLN A 169 0.84 -2.70 15.23
N VAL A 170 0.79 -1.84 14.23
CA VAL A 170 0.77 -0.38 14.39
C VAL A 170 -0.66 0.14 14.18
N PHE A 171 -0.84 1.44 14.21
CA PHE A 171 -2.13 2.14 14.13
C PHE A 171 -3.15 1.51 13.15
N ASN A 172 -4.43 1.73 13.43
CA ASN A 172 -5.53 1.39 12.53
C ASN A 172 -5.68 2.50 11.48
N LEU A 173 -5.54 2.13 10.20
CA LEU A 173 -5.77 3.02 9.06
C LEU A 173 -7.17 2.77 8.51
N SER A 174 -7.98 3.82 8.39
CA SER A 174 -9.28 3.73 7.74
C SER A 174 -9.11 3.96 6.23
N LEU A 175 -9.56 3.01 5.42
CA LEU A 175 -9.80 3.24 3.99
C LEU A 175 -10.93 4.27 3.83
N ILE A 176 -11.03 4.92 2.66
CA ILE A 176 -12.17 5.79 2.36
C ILE A 176 -13.44 4.94 2.40
N HIS A 177 -14.13 4.96 3.53
CA HIS A 177 -15.54 4.60 3.60
C HIS A 177 -16.34 5.90 3.56
N ILE A 178 -16.96 6.18 2.42
CA ILE A 178 -18.11 7.08 2.40
C ILE A 178 -19.23 6.24 3.03
N SER A 179 -19.51 6.50 4.31
CA SER A 179 -20.72 6.01 4.95
C SER A 179 -21.91 6.51 4.12
N GLU A 180 -22.74 5.60 3.63
CA GLU A 180 -24.02 5.98 3.04
C GLU A 180 -24.74 6.92 4.01
N PRO A 181 -25.32 8.02 3.53
CA PRO A 181 -26.13 8.89 4.39
C PRO A 181 -27.27 8.02 4.92
N THR A 182 -27.30 7.89 6.24
CA THR A 182 -28.39 7.19 6.93
C THR A 182 -29.70 7.80 6.43
N ARG A 183 -30.49 7.06 5.66
CA ARG A 183 -31.85 7.47 5.33
C ARG A 183 -32.60 7.56 6.65
N GLN A 184 -32.76 8.78 7.14
CA GLN A 184 -33.74 9.04 8.20
C GLN A 184 -35.10 8.71 7.59
N SER A 185 -35.67 7.60 8.03
CA SER A 185 -37.07 7.27 7.83
C SER A 185 -37.90 8.35 8.50
N LYS A 186 -38.63 9.10 7.68
CA LYS A 186 -39.74 9.95 8.15
C LYS A 186 -40.95 9.08 8.43
#